data_1be96f9f5c15629102333113154b55e9
#
_entry.id   1be96f9f5c15629102333113154b55e9
#
_cell.length_a   1.000
_cell.length_b   1.000
_cell.length_c   1.000
_cell.angle_alpha   90.00
_cell.angle_beta   90.00
_cell.angle_gamma   90.00
#
_symmetry.space_group_name_H-M   'P 1'
#
loop_
_entity.id
_entity.type
_entity.pdbx_description
1 polymer ?
#
loop_
_entity_poly.entity_id
_entity_poly.type
_entity_poly.pdbx_seq_one_letter_code
_entity_poly.pdbx_strand_id
1 'polypeptide(L)'
;MFEFNFPYYYLVIPQIVIFILQLRSIQSKNNQYASCAATWKFGEIAVEKMVPMLKQGISAIDAVENGICAVEVDNNDQYCVGFGGFPNAEGIMELDAAIMDHKCRYGAVMGLTDILNPISVARTVMDKCIHNVLVGEGALKWALSQGFLKDPNRVLSSKALEDWIKWKKESSHRVETKDSHDTIGVICLDKNGHLCVGTSTSGWKYKHPGRIGDAPLVGSGLYCDGSIGAAVATGDGEEVSH
;
A
#
# COMPACT_ATOMS: atom_id res chain seq x y z
N MET A 1 18.18 11.06 -25.21
CA MET A 1 17.21 11.97 -24.58
C MET A 1 15.87 11.63 -25.19
N PHE A 2 15.08 10.75 -24.56
CA PHE A 2 13.74 10.37 -25.03
C PHE A 2 12.75 11.04 -24.09
N GLU A 3 12.09 12.08 -24.59
CA GLU A 3 10.97 12.71 -23.91
C GLU A 3 9.79 11.74 -23.93
N PHE A 4 9.43 11.22 -22.78
CA PHE A 4 8.20 10.46 -22.59
C PHE A 4 7.05 11.45 -22.37
N ASN A 5 6.31 11.75 -23.44
CA ASN A 5 5.08 12.53 -23.35
C ASN A 5 3.93 11.59 -22.94
N PHE A 6 3.78 11.31 -21.63
CA PHE A 6 2.58 10.72 -21.07
C PHE A 6 1.77 11.83 -20.40
N PRO A 7 0.45 11.91 -20.61
CA PRO A 7 -0.38 12.83 -19.85
C PRO A 7 -0.53 12.28 -18.43
N TYR A 8 0.35 12.74 -17.54
CA TYR A 8 0.14 12.59 -16.10
C TYR A 8 -0.81 13.71 -15.66
N TYR A 9 -1.93 13.32 -15.07
CA TYR A 9 -2.77 14.27 -14.38
C TYR A 9 -2.44 14.18 -12.88
N TYR A 10 -1.87 15.26 -12.36
CA TYR A 10 -1.68 15.46 -10.93
C TYR A 10 -2.84 16.33 -10.45
N LEU A 11 -3.65 15.82 -9.57
CA LEU A 11 -4.54 16.64 -8.76
C LEU A 11 -3.94 16.68 -7.35
N VAL A 12 -3.29 17.80 -7.01
CA VAL A 12 -2.83 18.06 -5.64
C VAL A 12 -3.91 18.90 -4.99
N ILE A 13 -4.74 18.28 -4.17
CA ILE A 13 -5.55 18.98 -3.18
C ILE A 13 -4.66 19.07 -1.94
N PRO A 14 -4.60 20.19 -1.20
CA PRO A 14 -3.87 20.25 0.04
C PRO A 14 -4.29 19.05 0.92
N GLN A 15 -3.33 18.14 1.26
CA GLN A 15 -3.50 16.92 2.05
C GLN A 15 -3.92 15.63 1.30
N ILE A 16 -4.14 15.64 -0.04
CA ILE A 16 -4.46 14.43 -0.81
C ILE A 16 -3.55 14.37 -2.03
N VAL A 17 -2.86 13.24 -2.23
CA VAL A 17 -2.09 12.96 -3.46
C VAL A 17 -2.81 11.87 -4.25
N ILE A 18 -3.35 12.22 -5.41
CA ILE A 18 -4.05 11.29 -6.30
C ILE A 18 -3.19 11.09 -7.54
N PHE A 19 -2.80 9.84 -7.81
CA PHE A 19 -2.22 9.45 -9.08
C PHE A 19 -3.28 8.75 -9.93
N ILE A 20 -3.63 9.33 -11.06
CA ILE A 20 -4.53 8.73 -12.03
C ILE A 20 -3.74 8.40 -13.28
N LEU A 21 -3.59 7.13 -13.59
CA LEU A 21 -3.08 6.66 -14.86
C LEU A 21 -4.28 6.35 -15.77
N GLN A 22 -4.71 7.34 -16.55
CA GLN A 22 -5.75 7.15 -17.55
C GLN A 22 -5.13 6.61 -18.83
N LEU A 23 -5.25 5.33 -19.05
CA LEU A 23 -4.93 4.73 -20.34
C LEU A 23 -6.12 4.96 -21.28
N ARG A 24 -6.02 5.95 -22.17
CA ARG A 24 -6.88 5.92 -23.37
C ARG A 24 -6.51 4.66 -24.14
N SER A 25 -7.51 3.87 -24.52
CA SER A 25 -7.33 2.70 -25.37
C SER A 25 -6.72 3.16 -26.71
N ILE A 26 -5.42 3.24 -26.75
CA ILE A 26 -4.70 3.29 -28.02
C ILE A 26 -4.57 1.82 -28.41
N GLN A 27 -5.43 1.37 -29.31
CA GLN A 27 -5.20 0.16 -30.07
C GLN A 27 -3.94 0.35 -30.90
N SER A 28 -2.80 0.19 -30.28
CA SER A 28 -1.52 0.08 -30.97
C SER A 28 -1.06 -1.36 -30.87
N LYS A 29 -0.97 -2.01 -31.98
CA LYS A 29 -0.57 -3.41 -32.17
C LYS A 29 0.84 -3.77 -31.65
N ASN A 30 1.56 -2.85 -31.01
CA ASN A 30 2.96 -3.05 -30.59
C ASN A 30 3.34 -2.26 -29.30
N ASN A 31 2.47 -2.14 -28.31
CA ASN A 31 2.87 -1.50 -27.06
C ASN A 31 3.72 -2.45 -26.20
N GLN A 32 5.04 -2.35 -26.37
CA GLN A 32 6.05 -3.04 -25.52
C GLN A 32 6.47 -2.19 -24.31
N TYR A 33 5.70 -1.19 -23.93
CA TYR A 33 6.02 -0.29 -22.83
C TYR A 33 5.40 -0.80 -21.53
N ALA A 34 6.22 -0.85 -20.50
CA ALA A 34 5.80 -1.06 -19.12
C ALA A 34 6.10 0.21 -18.32
N SER A 35 5.26 0.54 -17.36
CA SER A 35 5.44 1.73 -16.52
C SER A 35 4.97 1.47 -15.10
N CYS A 36 5.51 2.22 -14.15
CA CYS A 36 5.06 2.20 -12.76
C CYS A 36 5.19 3.59 -12.15
N ALA A 37 4.36 3.84 -11.15
CA ALA A 37 4.41 5.04 -10.33
C ALA A 37 4.11 4.67 -8.87
N ALA A 38 4.62 5.47 -7.94
CA ALA A 38 4.40 5.30 -6.51
C ALA A 38 4.18 6.67 -5.85
N THR A 39 3.43 6.70 -4.76
CA THR A 39 3.20 7.89 -3.94
C THR A 39 4.45 8.21 -3.12
N TRP A 40 4.61 9.48 -2.73
CA TRP A 40 5.65 10.01 -1.86
C TRP A 40 7.09 9.76 -2.33
N LYS A 41 8.04 10.45 -1.72
CA LYS A 41 9.47 10.28 -2.04
C LYS A 41 10.00 8.88 -1.72
N PHE A 42 9.58 8.30 -0.61
CA PHE A 42 9.99 6.93 -0.23
C PHE A 42 9.44 5.85 -1.17
N GLY A 43 8.43 6.15 -1.97
CA GLY A 43 7.96 5.27 -3.06
C GLY A 43 9.03 4.99 -4.11
N GLU A 44 10.15 5.75 -4.13
CA GLU A 44 11.34 5.45 -4.95
C GLU A 44 11.86 4.02 -4.68
N ILE A 45 11.82 3.55 -3.42
CA ILE A 45 12.17 2.17 -3.05
C ILE A 45 11.34 1.14 -3.83
N ALA A 46 10.02 1.36 -3.93
CA ALA A 46 9.15 0.49 -4.71
C ALA A 46 9.46 0.56 -6.20
N VAL A 47 9.67 1.76 -6.75
CA VAL A 47 9.98 1.98 -8.17
C VAL A 47 11.31 1.34 -8.55
N GLU A 48 12.35 1.48 -7.74
CA GLU A 48 13.65 0.85 -7.94
C GLU A 48 13.55 -0.68 -7.97
N LYS A 49 12.65 -1.26 -7.19
CA LYS A 49 12.37 -2.68 -7.20
C LYS A 49 11.58 -3.13 -8.43
N MET A 50 10.55 -2.36 -8.82
CA MET A 50 9.64 -2.72 -9.92
C MET A 50 10.25 -2.57 -11.31
N VAL A 51 11.03 -1.50 -11.56
CA VAL A 51 11.57 -1.20 -12.89
C VAL A 51 12.38 -2.35 -13.50
N PRO A 52 13.35 -2.98 -12.81
CA PRO A 52 14.06 -4.14 -13.38
C PRO A 52 13.16 -5.35 -13.62
N MET A 53 12.16 -5.58 -12.77
CA MET A 53 11.18 -6.67 -12.93
C MET A 53 10.35 -6.47 -14.20
N LEU A 54 9.83 -5.27 -14.43
CA LEU A 54 9.07 -4.92 -15.62
C LEU A 54 9.90 -5.00 -16.90
N LYS A 55 11.18 -4.60 -16.86
CA LYS A 55 12.12 -4.78 -17.98
C LYS A 55 12.31 -6.25 -18.34
N GLN A 56 12.28 -7.15 -17.36
CA GLN A 56 12.35 -8.61 -17.56
C GLN A 56 11.02 -9.22 -18.02
N GLY A 57 9.94 -8.45 -18.08
CA GLY A 57 8.62 -8.93 -18.49
C GLY A 57 7.81 -9.59 -17.37
N ILE A 58 8.19 -9.37 -16.11
CA ILE A 58 7.42 -9.81 -14.96
C ILE A 58 6.06 -9.08 -14.95
N SER A 59 5.02 -9.76 -14.47
CA SER A 59 3.66 -9.25 -14.44
C SER A 59 3.52 -8.01 -13.56
N ALA A 60 2.55 -7.14 -13.89
CA ALA A 60 2.25 -5.96 -13.09
C ALA A 60 1.95 -6.29 -11.63
N ILE A 61 1.22 -7.37 -11.41
CA ILE A 61 0.81 -7.76 -10.07
C ILE A 61 1.98 -8.25 -9.21
N ASP A 62 2.90 -9.01 -9.79
CA ASP A 62 4.10 -9.46 -9.06
C ASP A 62 5.06 -8.28 -8.83
N ALA A 63 5.14 -7.33 -9.78
CA ALA A 63 5.93 -6.13 -9.61
C ALA A 63 5.37 -5.25 -8.47
N VAL A 64 4.05 -5.02 -8.41
CA VAL A 64 3.38 -4.26 -7.35
C VAL A 64 3.61 -4.91 -5.98
N GLU A 65 3.38 -6.21 -5.85
CA GLU A 65 3.61 -6.92 -4.59
C GLU A 65 5.06 -6.75 -4.12
N ASN A 66 6.04 -7.06 -4.98
CA ASN A 66 7.45 -6.97 -4.61
C ASN A 66 7.91 -5.53 -4.35
N GLY A 67 7.38 -4.55 -5.08
CA GLY A 67 7.66 -3.14 -4.86
C GLY A 67 7.19 -2.67 -3.48
N ILE A 68 5.95 -3.00 -3.11
CA ILE A 68 5.40 -2.65 -1.80
C ILE A 68 6.11 -3.43 -0.68
N CYS A 69 6.39 -4.73 -0.86
CA CYS A 69 7.18 -5.50 0.09
C CYS A 69 8.53 -4.85 0.42
N ALA A 70 9.20 -4.25 -0.57
CA ALA A 70 10.46 -3.57 -0.34
C ALA A 70 10.30 -2.35 0.58
N VAL A 71 9.19 -1.63 0.49
CA VAL A 71 8.87 -0.51 1.40
C VAL A 71 8.47 -1.02 2.78
N GLU A 72 7.67 -2.09 2.86
CA GLU A 72 7.21 -2.66 4.13
C GLU A 72 8.34 -3.18 5.02
N VAL A 73 9.45 -3.62 4.43
CA VAL A 73 10.63 -4.11 5.19
C VAL A 73 11.68 -3.03 5.44
N ASP A 74 11.53 -1.86 4.84
CA ASP A 74 12.45 -0.75 5.08
C ASP A 74 12.34 -0.27 6.53
N ASN A 75 13.48 -0.06 7.16
CA ASN A 75 13.56 0.33 8.57
C ASN A 75 13.74 1.84 8.78
N ASN A 76 13.40 2.61 7.77
CA ASN A 76 13.41 4.06 7.88
C ASN A 76 12.16 4.54 8.61
N ASP A 77 12.29 4.90 9.87
CA ASP A 77 11.22 5.31 10.80
C ASP A 77 10.54 6.65 10.43
N GLN A 78 10.45 6.97 9.16
CA GLN A 78 9.85 8.22 8.67
C GLN A 78 8.55 8.02 7.91
N TYR A 79 8.09 6.77 7.73
CA TYR A 79 6.90 6.45 6.95
C TYR A 79 5.85 5.71 7.78
N CYS A 80 4.58 5.90 7.44
CA CYS A 80 3.49 5.12 8.03
C CYS A 80 3.27 3.78 7.30
N VAL A 81 4.36 3.04 7.02
CA VAL A 81 4.30 1.77 6.26
C VAL A 81 5.17 0.71 6.91
N GLY A 82 4.60 -0.48 7.11
CA GLY A 82 5.35 -1.68 7.52
C GLY A 82 6.20 -1.49 8.78
N PHE A 83 7.45 -1.98 8.74
CA PHE A 83 8.40 -1.95 9.86
C PHE A 83 8.82 -0.54 10.27
N GLY A 84 8.87 0.40 9.33
CA GLY A 84 9.11 1.81 9.59
C GLY A 84 7.90 2.60 10.10
N GLY A 85 6.76 1.93 10.28
CA GLY A 85 5.50 2.54 10.65
C GLY A 85 5.33 2.79 12.15
N PHE A 86 4.13 3.21 12.52
CA PHE A 86 3.79 3.59 13.90
C PHE A 86 2.73 2.67 14.48
N PRO A 87 2.83 2.33 15.78
CA PRO A 87 1.81 1.54 16.47
C PRO A 87 0.56 2.38 16.73
N ASN A 88 -0.53 1.70 17.08
CA ASN A 88 -1.73 2.32 17.60
C ASN A 88 -1.53 2.86 19.03
N ALA A 89 -2.55 3.46 19.63
CA ALA A 89 -2.48 4.03 20.99
C ALA A 89 -2.18 3.01 22.10
N GLU A 90 -2.35 1.71 21.82
CA GLU A 90 -2.02 0.61 22.74
C GLU A 90 -0.63 0.03 22.52
N GLY A 91 0.12 0.53 21.52
CA GLY A 91 1.47 0.07 21.21
C GLY A 91 1.49 -1.16 20.29
N ILE A 92 0.40 -1.46 19.62
CA ILE A 92 0.25 -2.60 18.72
C ILE A 92 0.35 -2.10 17.27
N MET A 93 1.19 -2.76 16.46
CA MET A 93 1.20 -2.53 15.01
C MET A 93 0.00 -3.21 14.36
N GLU A 94 -0.88 -2.39 13.78
CA GLU A 94 -2.00 -2.81 12.96
C GLU A 94 -1.75 -2.33 11.54
N LEU A 95 -1.60 -3.28 10.61
CA LEU A 95 -1.23 -3.03 9.23
C LEU A 95 -2.42 -3.28 8.30
N ASP A 96 -2.57 -2.38 7.32
CA ASP A 96 -3.61 -2.45 6.30
C ASP A 96 -2.94 -2.53 4.92
N ALA A 97 -3.41 -3.41 4.05
CA ALA A 97 -2.94 -3.50 2.67
C ALA A 97 -4.03 -4.00 1.74
N ALA A 98 -3.99 -3.54 0.50
CA ALA A 98 -4.83 -4.06 -0.57
C ALA A 98 -4.10 -4.11 -1.91
N ILE A 99 -4.50 -5.05 -2.76
CA ILE A 99 -4.04 -5.19 -4.12
C ILE A 99 -5.22 -5.46 -5.04
N MET A 100 -5.23 -4.83 -6.23
CA MET A 100 -6.30 -5.01 -7.21
C MET A 100 -5.73 -5.10 -8.63
N ASP A 101 -6.21 -6.05 -9.42
CA ASP A 101 -5.73 -6.29 -10.77
C ASP A 101 -6.69 -5.71 -11.85
N HIS A 102 -6.23 -5.75 -13.11
CA HIS A 102 -6.95 -5.27 -14.29
C HIS A 102 -8.28 -6.00 -14.57
N LYS A 103 -8.57 -7.11 -13.90
CA LYS A 103 -9.85 -7.86 -13.98
C LYS A 103 -10.79 -7.51 -12.83
N CYS A 104 -10.51 -6.44 -12.12
CA CYS A 104 -11.24 -6.01 -10.92
C CYS A 104 -11.23 -7.05 -9.79
N ARG A 105 -10.30 -8.03 -9.81
CA ARG A 105 -10.10 -8.92 -8.67
C ARG A 105 -9.28 -8.16 -7.63
N TYR A 106 -9.66 -8.28 -6.37
CA TYR A 106 -8.91 -7.65 -5.29
C TYR A 106 -8.85 -8.51 -4.04
N GLY A 107 -7.82 -8.26 -3.25
CA GLY A 107 -7.69 -8.79 -1.90
C GLY A 107 -7.21 -7.71 -0.96
N ALA A 108 -7.72 -7.74 0.26
CA ALA A 108 -7.33 -6.80 1.29
C ALA A 108 -7.22 -7.45 2.67
N VAL A 109 -6.32 -6.90 3.48
CA VAL A 109 -6.22 -7.19 4.91
C VAL A 109 -6.25 -5.89 5.69
N MET A 110 -6.95 -5.90 6.82
CA MET A 110 -7.13 -4.72 7.67
C MET A 110 -6.83 -5.07 9.13
N GLY A 111 -6.08 -4.21 9.81
CA GLY A 111 -5.68 -4.43 11.19
C GLY A 111 -4.88 -5.73 11.38
N LEU A 112 -4.09 -6.12 10.38
CA LEU A 112 -3.24 -7.31 10.47
C LEU A 112 -2.08 -7.05 11.42
N THR A 113 -1.84 -8.00 12.33
CA THR A 113 -0.73 -7.93 13.30
C THR A 113 0.31 -9.01 13.03
N ASP A 114 1.51 -8.85 13.58
CA ASP A 114 2.56 -9.86 13.65
C ASP A 114 3.12 -10.39 12.30
N ILE A 115 2.69 -9.88 11.16
CA ILE A 115 3.19 -10.29 9.83
C ILE A 115 3.80 -9.09 9.12
N LEU A 116 5.04 -9.26 8.66
CA LEU A 116 5.88 -8.19 8.12
C LEU A 116 5.37 -7.65 6.78
N ASN A 117 4.83 -8.51 5.90
CA ASN A 117 4.40 -8.14 4.56
C ASN A 117 2.88 -8.28 4.38
N PRO A 118 2.08 -7.31 4.86
CA PRO A 118 0.62 -7.33 4.68
C PRO A 118 0.20 -7.36 3.21
N ILE A 119 0.94 -6.75 2.29
CA ILE A 119 0.61 -6.79 0.85
C ILE A 119 0.64 -8.22 0.28
N SER A 120 1.58 -9.06 0.71
CA SER A 120 1.63 -10.46 0.28
C SER A 120 0.48 -11.28 0.86
N VAL A 121 0.02 -10.95 2.06
CA VAL A 121 -1.19 -11.56 2.61
C VAL A 121 -2.42 -11.11 1.81
N ALA A 122 -2.56 -9.81 1.49
CA ALA A 122 -3.63 -9.29 0.66
C ALA A 122 -3.65 -9.94 -0.74
N ARG A 123 -2.47 -10.12 -1.37
CA ARG A 123 -2.32 -10.85 -2.64
C ARG A 123 -2.79 -12.30 -2.49
N THR A 124 -2.42 -12.98 -1.43
CA THR A 124 -2.80 -14.37 -1.20
C THR A 124 -4.31 -14.49 -0.93
N VAL A 125 -4.92 -13.50 -0.26
CA VAL A 125 -6.38 -13.40 -0.11
C VAL A 125 -7.04 -13.33 -1.48
N MET A 126 -6.60 -12.45 -2.37
CA MET A 126 -7.15 -12.34 -3.73
C MET A 126 -7.05 -13.65 -4.51
N ASP A 127 -5.95 -14.38 -4.39
CA ASP A 127 -5.68 -15.56 -5.23
C ASP A 127 -6.27 -16.86 -4.67
N LYS A 128 -6.43 -17.00 -3.33
CA LYS A 128 -6.75 -18.27 -2.68
C LYS A 128 -7.96 -18.24 -1.76
N CYS A 129 -8.42 -17.06 -1.33
CA CYS A 129 -9.58 -16.95 -0.45
C CYS A 129 -10.87 -16.83 -1.27
N ILE A 130 -11.96 -17.35 -0.74
CA ILE A 130 -13.31 -17.12 -1.30
C ILE A 130 -13.86 -15.73 -0.95
N HIS A 131 -13.22 -15.04 0.00
CA HIS A 131 -13.55 -13.68 0.42
C HIS A 131 -12.49 -12.70 -0.09
N ASN A 132 -12.87 -11.47 -0.31
CA ASN A 132 -11.95 -10.44 -0.78
C ASN A 132 -11.24 -9.70 0.35
N VAL A 133 -11.81 -9.66 1.55
CA VAL A 133 -11.31 -8.89 2.69
C VAL A 133 -11.31 -9.73 3.96
N LEU A 134 -10.18 -9.73 4.66
CA LEU A 134 -10.03 -10.31 5.99
C LEU A 134 -9.52 -9.28 6.98
N VAL A 135 -9.96 -9.34 8.25
CA VAL A 135 -9.61 -8.34 9.26
C VAL A 135 -9.06 -8.95 10.55
N GLY A 136 -8.14 -8.24 11.22
CA GLY A 136 -7.66 -8.48 12.57
C GLY A 136 -7.18 -9.92 12.80
N GLU A 137 -7.59 -10.50 13.92
CA GLU A 137 -7.21 -11.86 14.32
C GLU A 137 -7.64 -12.92 13.29
N GLY A 138 -8.77 -12.72 12.61
CA GLY A 138 -9.23 -13.59 11.54
C GLY A 138 -8.26 -13.61 10.36
N ALA A 139 -7.80 -12.43 9.93
CA ALA A 139 -6.79 -12.29 8.89
C ALA A 139 -5.47 -12.97 9.30
N LEU A 140 -5.02 -12.76 10.54
CA LEU A 140 -3.79 -13.36 11.05
C LEU A 140 -3.90 -14.90 11.06
N LYS A 141 -4.96 -15.47 11.62
CA LYS A 141 -5.16 -16.93 11.65
C LYS A 141 -5.18 -17.52 10.24
N TRP A 142 -5.87 -16.86 9.32
CA TRP A 142 -5.93 -17.31 7.94
C TRP A 142 -4.55 -17.24 7.27
N ALA A 143 -3.82 -16.14 7.42
CA ALA A 143 -2.47 -15.99 6.87
C ALA A 143 -1.51 -17.07 7.39
N LEU A 144 -1.53 -17.38 8.69
CA LEU A 144 -0.75 -18.47 9.26
C LEU A 144 -1.11 -19.83 8.64
N SER A 145 -2.38 -20.07 8.35
CA SER A 145 -2.82 -21.30 7.64
C SER A 145 -2.31 -21.38 6.20
N GLN A 146 -1.97 -20.26 5.59
CA GLN A 146 -1.36 -20.17 4.25
C GLN A 146 0.17 -20.25 4.27
N GLY A 147 0.79 -20.40 5.45
CA GLY A 147 2.23 -20.56 5.61
C GLY A 147 3.00 -19.26 5.89
N PHE A 148 2.32 -18.13 6.10
CA PHE A 148 2.97 -16.93 6.61
C PHE A 148 3.45 -17.17 8.04
N LEU A 149 4.54 -16.50 8.42
CA LEU A 149 5.13 -16.65 9.75
C LEU A 149 4.90 -15.36 10.56
N LYS A 150 4.67 -15.54 11.85
CA LYS A 150 4.71 -14.41 12.79
C LYS A 150 6.12 -13.90 12.94
N ASP A 151 6.29 -12.60 12.86
CA ASP A 151 7.55 -11.90 13.15
C ASP A 151 7.29 -10.60 13.93
N PRO A 152 6.79 -10.69 15.18
CA PRO A 152 6.42 -9.52 15.96
C PRO A 152 7.61 -8.58 16.23
N ASN A 153 8.85 -9.11 16.19
CA ASN A 153 10.06 -8.31 16.41
C ASN A 153 10.45 -7.46 15.20
N ARG A 154 9.87 -7.74 14.03
CA ARG A 154 10.15 -7.02 12.78
C ARG A 154 8.95 -6.22 12.25
N VAL A 155 7.84 -6.18 12.97
CA VAL A 155 6.71 -5.30 12.62
C VAL A 155 6.72 -3.98 13.38
N LEU A 156 7.43 -3.89 14.50
CA LEU A 156 7.57 -2.66 15.30
C LEU A 156 9.05 -2.39 15.56
N SER A 157 9.57 -1.27 15.06
CA SER A 157 10.96 -0.89 15.27
C SER A 157 11.20 -0.45 16.72
N SER A 158 12.45 -0.62 17.21
CA SER A 158 12.83 -0.18 18.56
C SER A 158 12.57 1.30 18.77
N LYS A 159 12.82 2.12 17.75
CA LYS A 159 12.59 3.55 17.79
C LYS A 159 11.11 3.90 17.87
N ALA A 160 10.26 3.26 17.05
CA ALA A 160 8.82 3.47 17.11
C ALA A 160 8.25 3.08 18.47
N LEU A 161 8.79 2.03 19.11
CA LEU A 161 8.42 1.63 20.47
C LEU A 161 8.86 2.67 21.51
N GLU A 162 10.09 3.18 21.42
CA GLU A 162 10.60 4.22 22.32
C GLU A 162 9.78 5.51 22.21
N ASP A 163 9.48 5.94 20.98
CA ASP A 163 8.65 7.11 20.70
C ASP A 163 7.23 6.93 21.24
N TRP A 164 6.64 5.74 21.11
CA TRP A 164 5.33 5.43 21.68
C TRP A 164 5.35 5.47 23.22
N ILE A 165 6.38 4.92 23.88
CA ILE A 165 6.53 4.95 25.33
C ILE A 165 6.63 6.41 25.82
N LYS A 166 7.39 7.26 25.11
CA LYS A 166 7.51 8.68 25.40
C LYS A 166 6.16 9.39 25.25
N TRP A 167 5.50 9.21 24.11
CA TRP A 167 4.18 9.76 23.84
C TRP A 167 3.18 9.36 24.94
N LYS A 168 3.13 8.09 25.32
CA LYS A 168 2.21 7.60 26.34
C LYS A 168 2.45 8.21 27.73
N LYS A 169 3.71 8.58 28.04
CA LYS A 169 4.05 9.26 29.31
C LYS A 169 3.73 10.75 29.30
N GLU A 170 3.90 11.40 28.15
CA GLU A 170 3.75 12.85 28.02
C GLU A 170 2.33 13.28 27.65
N SER A 171 1.53 12.38 27.09
CA SER A 171 0.26 12.76 26.48
C SER A 171 -0.90 12.80 27.43
N SER A 172 -1.62 13.87 27.31
CA SER A 172 -3.04 13.99 27.58
C SER A 172 -3.91 13.27 26.52
N HIS A 173 -3.50 12.13 25.98
CA HIS A 173 -4.29 11.21 25.14
C HIS A 173 -4.83 11.78 23.80
N ARG A 174 -4.13 12.70 23.15
CA ARG A 174 -4.49 13.15 21.79
C ARG A 174 -3.76 12.33 20.73
N VAL A 175 -4.51 11.81 19.76
CA VAL A 175 -3.96 11.28 18.52
C VAL A 175 -3.27 12.43 17.78
N GLU A 176 -1.98 12.26 17.43
CA GLU A 176 -1.26 13.27 16.65
C GLU A 176 -1.66 13.12 15.18
N THR A 177 -2.49 14.05 14.68
CA THR A 177 -3.03 13.99 13.31
C THR A 177 -2.22 14.78 12.29
N LYS A 178 -1.25 15.61 12.70
CA LYS A 178 -0.71 16.66 11.81
C LYS A 178 0.44 16.28 10.89
N ASP A 179 1.19 15.19 11.12
CA ASP A 179 2.42 14.90 10.38
C ASP A 179 2.62 13.42 9.97
N SER A 180 1.57 12.60 9.95
CA SER A 180 1.72 11.16 9.69
C SER A 180 0.65 10.61 8.75
N HIS A 181 0.70 11.00 7.48
CA HIS A 181 -0.31 10.62 6.48
C HIS A 181 0.25 9.78 5.32
N ASP A 182 1.38 9.12 5.53
CA ASP A 182 2.13 8.47 4.47
C ASP A 182 1.65 7.03 4.26
N THR A 183 0.93 6.80 3.18
CA THR A 183 0.56 5.46 2.69
C THR A 183 1.32 5.22 1.40
N ILE A 184 1.97 4.06 1.24
CA ILE A 184 2.45 3.68 -0.08
C ILE A 184 1.28 3.29 -0.97
N GLY A 185 1.15 3.96 -2.10
CA GLY A 185 0.27 3.59 -3.21
C GLY A 185 1.11 3.38 -4.46
N VAL A 186 0.85 2.30 -5.19
CA VAL A 186 1.61 1.92 -6.37
C VAL A 186 0.67 1.58 -7.52
N ILE A 187 0.97 2.08 -8.70
CA ILE A 187 0.33 1.69 -9.97
C ILE A 187 1.37 1.08 -10.88
N CYS A 188 1.03 0.00 -11.56
CA CYS A 188 1.90 -0.67 -12.49
C CYS A 188 1.16 -1.11 -13.75
N LEU A 189 1.80 -0.91 -14.91
CA LEU A 189 1.40 -1.44 -16.22
C LEU A 189 2.51 -2.34 -16.74
N ASP A 190 2.22 -3.60 -17.04
CA ASP A 190 3.20 -4.51 -17.64
C ASP A 190 3.21 -4.45 -19.18
N LYS A 191 4.16 -5.18 -19.78
CA LYS A 191 4.32 -5.26 -21.25
C LYS A 191 3.13 -5.89 -21.97
N ASN A 192 2.26 -6.60 -21.25
CA ASN A 192 1.05 -7.20 -21.80
C ASN A 192 -0.16 -6.24 -21.76
N GLY A 193 0.04 -5.03 -21.21
CA GLY A 193 -1.02 -4.05 -21.02
C GLY A 193 -1.90 -4.34 -19.80
N HIS A 194 -1.45 -5.18 -18.87
CA HIS A 194 -2.17 -5.47 -17.65
C HIS A 194 -1.83 -4.43 -16.58
N LEU A 195 -2.86 -3.87 -15.97
CA LEU A 195 -2.77 -2.94 -14.84
C LEU A 195 -2.84 -3.69 -13.51
N CYS A 196 -2.15 -3.17 -12.53
CA CYS A 196 -2.29 -3.53 -11.13
C CYS A 196 -2.03 -2.32 -10.25
N VAL A 197 -2.74 -2.25 -9.14
CA VAL A 197 -2.52 -1.26 -8.07
C VAL A 197 -2.38 -1.97 -6.74
N GLY A 198 -1.67 -1.33 -5.82
CA GLY A 198 -1.57 -1.80 -4.45
C GLY A 198 -1.33 -0.65 -3.48
N THR A 199 -1.74 -0.85 -2.25
CA THR A 199 -1.57 0.08 -1.14
C THR A 199 -1.13 -0.66 0.11
N SER A 200 -0.34 0.01 0.97
CA SER A 200 0.03 -0.50 2.30
C SER A 200 0.29 0.64 3.27
N THR A 201 -0.14 0.47 4.52
CA THR A 201 -0.01 1.48 5.58
C THR A 201 -0.05 0.85 6.97
N SER A 202 0.55 1.53 7.96
CA SER A 202 0.26 1.33 9.39
C SER A 202 -0.83 2.28 9.91
N GLY A 203 -1.30 3.20 9.06
CA GLY A 203 -2.24 4.25 9.43
C GLY A 203 -1.59 5.38 10.23
N TRP A 204 -2.40 6.22 10.84
CA TRP A 204 -1.94 7.35 11.65
C TRP A 204 -1.11 6.92 12.85
N LYS A 205 -0.13 7.74 13.20
CA LYS A 205 0.67 7.60 14.40
C LYS A 205 -0.23 7.60 15.64
N TYR A 206 -0.18 6.51 16.40
CA TYR A 206 -0.98 6.30 17.62
C TYR A 206 -2.50 6.35 17.39
N LYS A 207 -2.93 5.90 16.20
CA LYS A 207 -4.35 5.75 15.85
C LYS A 207 -5.13 5.00 16.94
N HIS A 208 -6.44 5.22 16.97
CA HIS A 208 -7.31 4.40 17.81
C HIS A 208 -7.18 2.92 17.40
N PRO A 209 -7.10 1.97 18.35
CA PRO A 209 -7.12 0.54 18.04
C PRO A 209 -8.30 0.18 17.14
N GLY A 210 -8.02 -0.53 16.05
CA GLY A 210 -9.03 -0.91 15.06
C GLY A 210 -9.42 0.18 14.05
N ARG A 211 -8.82 1.39 14.11
CA ARG A 211 -9.05 2.39 13.06
C ARG A 211 -8.46 1.91 11.73
N ILE A 212 -9.28 1.91 10.69
CA ILE A 212 -8.92 1.64 9.30
C ILE A 212 -9.08 2.94 8.51
N GLY A 213 -8.08 3.29 7.71
CA GLY A 213 -8.14 4.42 6.78
C GLY A 213 -8.59 4.04 5.38
N ASP A 214 -8.32 4.91 4.42
CA ASP A 214 -8.64 4.75 3.01
C ASP A 214 -7.88 3.60 2.32
N ALA A 215 -6.63 3.35 2.72
CA ALA A 215 -5.67 2.50 2.01
C ALA A 215 -6.22 1.12 1.58
N PRO A 216 -6.91 0.32 2.42
CA PRO A 216 -7.39 -0.99 2.02
C PRO A 216 -8.79 -0.97 1.37
N LEU A 217 -9.38 0.21 1.18
CA LEU A 217 -10.75 0.37 0.69
C LEU A 217 -10.77 0.61 -0.82
N VAL A 218 -11.34 -0.32 -1.58
CA VAL A 218 -11.54 -0.19 -3.02
C VAL A 218 -12.52 0.96 -3.30
N GLY A 219 -12.14 1.85 -4.22
CA GLY A 219 -12.89 3.07 -4.53
C GLY A 219 -12.52 4.28 -3.67
N SER A 220 -11.66 4.08 -2.67
CA SER A 220 -11.09 5.12 -1.81
C SER A 220 -9.57 5.18 -1.99
N GLY A 221 -8.79 4.31 -1.34
CA GLY A 221 -7.33 4.30 -1.46
C GLY A 221 -6.80 3.71 -2.76
N LEU A 222 -7.56 2.83 -3.43
CA LEU A 222 -7.15 2.23 -4.69
C LEU A 222 -8.35 1.85 -5.58
N TYR A 223 -8.12 1.85 -6.89
CA TYR A 223 -9.04 1.29 -7.88
C TYR A 223 -8.30 0.85 -9.13
N CYS A 224 -8.70 -0.28 -9.73
CA CYS A 224 -8.15 -0.78 -10.98
C CYS A 224 -9.21 -1.47 -11.83
N ASP A 225 -9.34 -1.01 -13.08
CA ASP A 225 -10.16 -1.62 -14.13
C ASP A 225 -9.40 -1.55 -15.45
N GLY A 226 -9.05 -2.70 -16.02
CA GLY A 226 -8.26 -2.77 -17.26
C GLY A 226 -8.93 -2.14 -18.48
N SER A 227 -10.24 -1.90 -18.44
CA SER A 227 -10.99 -1.23 -19.50
C SER A 227 -11.02 0.30 -19.36
N ILE A 228 -10.72 0.81 -18.16
CA ILE A 228 -10.84 2.24 -17.81
C ILE A 228 -9.48 2.81 -17.44
N GLY A 229 -8.81 2.22 -16.45
CA GLY A 229 -7.57 2.73 -15.89
C GLY A 229 -7.35 2.31 -14.43
N ALA A 230 -6.41 2.98 -13.78
CA ALA A 230 -6.04 2.70 -12.39
C ALA A 230 -5.81 3.99 -11.61
N ALA A 231 -6.14 3.99 -10.32
CA ALA A 231 -5.93 5.09 -9.41
C ALA A 231 -5.47 4.60 -8.04
N VAL A 232 -4.61 5.37 -7.39
CA VAL A 232 -4.31 5.28 -5.96
C VAL A 232 -4.40 6.66 -5.36
N ALA A 233 -4.94 6.73 -4.14
CA ALA A 233 -5.03 7.94 -3.36
C ALA A 233 -4.41 7.73 -1.98
N THR A 234 -3.84 8.78 -1.41
CA THR A 234 -3.23 8.76 -0.08
C THR A 234 -3.25 10.16 0.50
N GLY A 235 -3.31 10.27 1.81
CA GLY A 235 -3.39 11.53 2.53
C GLY A 235 -4.09 11.36 3.87
N ASP A 236 -4.93 12.31 4.23
CA ASP A 236 -5.85 12.14 5.35
C ASP A 236 -6.94 11.14 4.97
N GLY A 237 -6.88 9.95 5.57
CA GLY A 237 -7.75 8.82 5.20
C GLY A 237 -9.23 9.09 5.40
N GLU A 238 -9.57 9.95 6.36
CA GLU A 238 -10.95 10.38 6.60
C GLU A 238 -11.43 11.34 5.50
N GLU A 239 -10.54 12.19 4.96
CA GLU A 239 -10.88 13.08 3.83
C GLU A 239 -10.87 12.33 2.49
N VAL A 240 -9.94 11.37 2.29
CA VAL A 240 -9.87 10.54 1.07
C VAL A 240 -11.11 9.65 0.91
N SER A 241 -11.76 9.28 2.02
CA SER A 241 -12.93 8.38 2.03
C SER A 241 -14.26 9.10 1.77
N HIS A 242 -14.27 10.42 1.69
CA HIS A 242 -15.44 11.26 1.35
C HIS A 242 -15.47 11.60 -0.13
#